data_714afcbdf3ab57476c0f22351aeb3dec
#
_entry.id   714afcbdf3ab57476c0f22351aeb3dec
#
_cell.length_a   1.000
_cell.length_b   1.000
_cell.length_c   1.000
_cell.angle_alpha   90.00
_cell.angle_beta   90.00
_cell.angle_gamma   90.00
#
_symmetry.space_group_name_H-M   'P 1'
#
loop_
_entity.id
_entity.type
_entity.pdbx_description
1 polymer ?
#
loop_
_entity_poly.entity_id
_entity_poly.type
_entity_poly.pdbx_seq_one_letter_code
_entity_poly.pdbx_strand_id
1 'polypeptide(L)'
;MNDLDDSTDEVMGKYTVIALFGLDNRDNGTYESGNSDTIMLASINNDSKEVKLVSVYRDTYLNVKDDTYAKMNSAYQRGGPKQAIEALNTNLDLKITKYVAVDFNALVETIDLIGGVDIDVTPQEVAKINEYSGEVAQVTGKKNTTLSGSGVLHLNGVQATAYARIRKLAGDDYKRTERQRTVIEAMITKVQKSGVTTINSVVDEVFDDISTNITPKQMLSLASHALSYKMVDNSGFPFELKTKNMGKRGDCVIPLDLETNVIELHEYLFGSDTYTPTDSVKEKSKQIINDTGYTKETEAVKIQ
;
A
#
# COMPACT_ATOMS: atom_id res chain seq x y z
N MET A 1 -12.40 1.26 16.31
CA MET A 1 -11.15 0.52 16.61
C MET A 1 -11.51 -0.58 17.58
N ASN A 2 -10.84 -1.72 17.48
CA ASN A 2 -11.01 -2.81 18.42
C ASN A 2 -10.32 -2.49 19.75
N ASP A 3 -10.77 -3.13 20.83
CA ASP A 3 -10.20 -2.96 22.17
C ASP A 3 -9.07 -3.99 22.33
N LEU A 4 -7.85 -3.52 22.32
CA LEU A 4 -6.65 -4.36 22.40
C LEU A 4 -6.20 -4.47 23.86
N ASP A 5 -5.49 -5.54 24.19
CA ASP A 5 -4.87 -5.66 25.51
C ASP A 5 -3.71 -4.67 25.68
N ASP A 6 -3.39 -4.36 26.95
CA ASP A 6 -2.37 -3.35 27.30
C ASP A 6 -0.98 -3.70 26.73
N SER A 7 -0.63 -4.98 26.63
CA SER A 7 0.67 -5.43 26.14
C SER A 7 0.80 -5.20 24.63
N THR A 8 -0.25 -5.49 23.87
CA THR A 8 -0.33 -5.22 22.45
C THR A 8 -0.26 -3.71 22.17
N ASP A 9 -0.99 -2.91 22.97
CA ASP A 9 -0.97 -1.45 22.88
C ASP A 9 0.43 -0.87 23.14
N GLU A 10 1.13 -1.36 24.15
CA GLU A 10 2.50 -0.93 24.47
C GLU A 10 3.47 -1.23 23.31
N VAL A 11 3.37 -2.44 22.72
CA VAL A 11 4.21 -2.82 21.57
C VAL A 11 3.91 -1.93 20.38
N MET A 12 2.64 -1.77 19.99
CA MET A 12 2.25 -0.95 18.84
C MET A 12 2.58 0.53 19.05
N GLY A 13 2.55 1.03 20.28
CA GLY A 13 2.93 2.41 20.64
C GLY A 13 4.37 2.77 20.29
N LYS A 14 5.26 1.78 20.11
CA LYS A 14 6.65 1.97 19.66
C LYS A 14 6.76 2.19 18.14
N TYR A 15 5.65 2.07 17.42
CA TYR A 15 5.61 2.19 15.96
C TYR A 15 4.66 3.31 15.51
N THR A 16 5.00 3.90 14.38
CA THR A 16 4.10 4.78 13.64
C THR A 16 3.65 4.04 12.37
N VAL A 17 2.35 3.73 12.28
CA VAL A 17 1.78 3.10 11.08
C VAL A 17 1.04 4.14 10.27
N ILE A 18 1.41 4.25 8.99
CA ILE A 18 0.79 5.18 8.02
C ILE A 18 0.14 4.34 6.92
N ALA A 19 -1.15 4.57 6.66
CA ALA A 19 -1.83 3.99 5.52
C ALA A 19 -1.54 4.81 4.26
N LEU A 20 -1.07 4.16 3.20
CA LEU A 20 -0.81 4.75 1.89
C LEU A 20 -1.87 4.23 0.92
N PHE A 21 -2.58 5.15 0.27
CA PHE A 21 -3.60 4.85 -0.72
C PHE A 21 -3.19 5.41 -2.08
N GLY A 22 -3.22 4.59 -3.12
CA GLY A 22 -3.10 5.02 -4.50
C GLY A 22 -4.47 4.94 -5.17
N LEU A 23 -4.96 6.06 -5.68
CA LEU A 23 -6.27 6.17 -6.31
C LEU A 23 -6.14 6.19 -7.82
N ASP A 24 -6.93 5.34 -8.51
CA ASP A 24 -7.09 5.43 -9.96
C ASP A 24 -8.17 6.49 -10.28
N ASN A 25 -7.87 7.74 -9.93
CA ASN A 25 -8.71 8.88 -10.24
C ASN A 25 -8.22 9.55 -11.51
N ARG A 26 -9.08 9.55 -12.54
CA ARG A 26 -8.83 10.26 -13.79
C ARG A 26 -9.24 11.74 -13.71
N ASP A 27 -10.06 12.07 -12.73
CA ASP A 27 -10.42 13.44 -12.37
C ASP A 27 -9.46 13.92 -11.27
N ASN A 28 -8.33 14.46 -11.68
CA ASN A 28 -7.24 14.90 -10.80
C ASN A 28 -7.76 15.73 -9.61
N GLY A 29 -7.26 15.44 -8.40
CA GLY A 29 -7.58 16.19 -7.19
C GLY A 29 -8.85 15.79 -6.46
N THR A 30 -9.57 14.75 -6.88
CA THR A 30 -10.74 14.22 -6.16
C THR A 30 -10.35 13.04 -5.27
N TYR A 31 -10.10 13.32 -3.98
CA TYR A 31 -9.67 12.32 -3.00
C TYR A 31 -10.80 11.80 -2.09
N GLU A 32 -12.03 12.29 -2.25
CA GLU A 32 -13.15 11.93 -1.38
C GLU A 32 -13.81 10.60 -1.74
N SER A 33 -13.63 10.14 -2.97
CA SER A 33 -14.22 8.90 -3.48
C SER A 33 -13.35 8.26 -4.55
N GLY A 34 -13.62 6.99 -4.85
CA GLY A 34 -12.88 6.20 -5.81
C GLY A 34 -12.38 4.90 -5.19
N ASN A 35 -11.97 3.95 -6.02
CA ASN A 35 -11.35 2.73 -5.53
C ASN A 35 -9.87 2.98 -5.24
N SER A 36 -9.42 2.54 -4.08
CA SER A 36 -7.98 2.51 -3.79
C SER A 36 -7.35 1.28 -4.45
N ASP A 37 -6.68 1.51 -5.58
CA ASP A 37 -6.01 0.45 -6.33
C ASP A 37 -4.67 0.03 -5.70
N THR A 38 -4.15 0.87 -4.81
CA THR A 38 -3.04 0.57 -3.91
C THR A 38 -3.50 0.80 -2.48
N ILE A 39 -3.26 -0.18 -1.61
CA ILE A 39 -3.45 -0.08 -0.16
C ILE A 39 -2.18 -0.62 0.47
N MET A 40 -1.43 0.22 1.15
CA MET A 40 -0.15 -0.18 1.73
C MET A 40 -0.03 0.37 3.15
N LEU A 41 0.57 -0.40 4.03
CA LEU A 41 0.88 -0.01 5.41
C LEU A 41 2.39 0.20 5.50
N ALA A 42 2.80 1.39 5.90
CA ALA A 42 4.18 1.69 6.26
C ALA A 42 4.29 1.68 7.79
N SER A 43 4.95 0.68 8.35
CA SER A 43 5.23 0.57 9.79
C SER A 43 6.65 1.05 10.06
N ILE A 44 6.77 2.10 10.84
CA ILE A 44 8.03 2.75 11.20
C ILE A 44 8.29 2.52 12.68
N ASN A 45 9.37 1.81 13.02
CA ASN A 45 9.84 1.75 14.40
C ASN A 45 10.38 3.13 14.83
N ASN A 46 9.80 3.71 15.88
CA ASN A 46 10.12 5.07 16.30
C ASN A 46 11.54 5.23 16.85
N ASP A 47 12.16 4.14 17.33
CA ASP A 47 13.51 4.14 17.90
C ASP A 47 14.56 3.76 16.85
N SER A 48 14.46 2.55 16.26
CA SER A 48 15.47 2.04 15.29
C SER A 48 15.38 2.69 13.93
N LYS A 49 14.25 3.36 13.58
CA LYS A 49 13.93 3.93 12.27
C LYS A 49 13.80 2.89 11.16
N GLU A 50 13.64 1.63 11.51
CA GLU A 50 13.35 0.57 10.58
C GLU A 50 11.93 0.72 10.03
N VAL A 51 11.80 0.50 8.72
CA VAL A 51 10.53 0.61 8.00
C VAL A 51 10.21 -0.72 7.34
N LYS A 52 9.01 -1.22 7.57
CA LYS A 52 8.43 -2.37 6.87
C LYS A 52 7.21 -1.91 6.07
N LEU A 53 7.07 -2.43 4.85
CA LEU A 53 5.92 -2.18 3.99
C LEU A 53 5.09 -3.45 3.84
N VAL A 54 3.77 -3.33 4.01
CA VAL A 54 2.81 -4.40 3.71
C VAL A 54 1.76 -3.88 2.73
N SER A 55 1.66 -4.51 1.56
CA SER A 55 0.54 -4.26 0.64
C SER A 55 -0.66 -5.10 1.03
N VAL A 56 -1.76 -4.49 1.41
CA VAL A 56 -3.05 -5.18 1.51
C VAL A 56 -3.61 -5.31 0.09
N TYR A 57 -3.73 -6.54 -0.42
CA TYR A 57 -4.23 -6.74 -1.78
C TYR A 57 -5.62 -6.13 -1.91
N ARG A 58 -5.82 -5.28 -2.90
CA ARG A 58 -7.05 -4.48 -3.07
C ARG A 58 -8.33 -5.34 -3.12
N ASP A 59 -8.21 -6.56 -3.65
CA ASP A 59 -9.31 -7.51 -3.80
C ASP A 59 -9.51 -8.43 -2.59
N THR A 60 -8.79 -8.17 -1.46
CA THR A 60 -8.95 -8.94 -0.22
C THR A 60 -10.37 -8.80 0.32
N TYR A 61 -11.02 -9.95 0.56
CA TYR A 61 -12.38 -10.05 1.07
C TYR A 61 -12.41 -9.83 2.57
N LEU A 62 -12.84 -8.64 2.98
CA LEU A 62 -12.90 -8.19 4.37
C LEU A 62 -14.22 -7.48 4.67
N ASN A 63 -14.51 -7.24 5.95
CA ASN A 63 -15.58 -6.34 6.37
C ASN A 63 -15.20 -4.90 6.03
N VAL A 64 -15.88 -4.29 5.09
CA VAL A 64 -15.57 -2.93 4.63
C VAL A 64 -16.42 -1.85 5.29
N LYS A 65 -17.57 -2.24 5.88
CA LYS A 65 -18.47 -1.36 6.65
C LYS A 65 -19.69 -2.13 7.14
N ASP A 66 -20.10 -1.93 8.40
CA ASP A 66 -21.41 -2.38 8.96
C ASP A 66 -21.77 -3.82 8.53
N ASP A 67 -20.90 -4.78 8.82
CA ASP A 67 -21.02 -6.20 8.44
C ASP A 67 -21.17 -6.47 6.92
N THR A 68 -20.80 -5.48 6.10
CA THR A 68 -20.71 -5.66 4.66
C THR A 68 -19.31 -6.18 4.28
N TYR A 69 -19.26 -7.41 3.80
CA TYR A 69 -18.04 -8.04 3.32
C TYR A 69 -17.89 -7.84 1.80
N ALA A 70 -16.77 -7.28 1.39
CA ALA A 70 -16.45 -6.98 0.00
C ALA A 70 -14.94 -6.87 -0.20
N LYS A 71 -14.51 -6.55 -1.43
CA LYS A 71 -13.12 -6.22 -1.72
C LYS A 71 -12.68 -4.99 -0.93
N MET A 72 -11.51 -5.04 -0.31
CA MET A 72 -11.00 -3.98 0.58
C MET A 72 -10.92 -2.61 -0.11
N ASN A 73 -10.62 -2.56 -1.41
CA ASN A 73 -10.58 -1.30 -2.17
C ASN A 73 -11.91 -0.53 -2.16
N SER A 74 -13.05 -1.23 -2.02
CA SER A 74 -14.36 -0.60 -1.96
C SER A 74 -14.64 0.15 -0.64
N ALA A 75 -13.82 -0.06 0.40
CA ALA A 75 -13.96 0.70 1.64
C ALA A 75 -13.68 2.20 1.41
N TYR A 76 -12.65 2.51 0.62
CA TYR A 76 -12.34 3.90 0.27
C TYR A 76 -13.48 4.54 -0.53
N GLN A 77 -14.04 3.84 -1.51
CA GLN A 77 -15.19 4.33 -2.30
C GLN A 77 -16.42 4.64 -1.43
N ARG A 78 -16.62 3.91 -0.32
CA ARG A 78 -17.79 4.04 0.56
C ARG A 78 -17.75 5.20 1.54
N GLY A 79 -16.57 5.72 1.84
CA GLY A 79 -16.43 6.79 2.85
C GLY A 79 -15.02 7.36 2.95
N GLY A 80 -14.28 7.34 1.84
CA GLY A 80 -12.96 7.92 1.73
C GLY A 80 -11.91 7.26 2.62
N PRO A 81 -10.83 7.99 2.93
CA PRO A 81 -9.74 7.44 3.72
C PRO A 81 -10.15 7.05 5.14
N LYS A 82 -11.13 7.75 5.72
CA LYS A 82 -11.64 7.43 7.06
C LYS A 82 -12.25 6.04 7.12
N GLN A 83 -13.12 5.70 6.15
CA GLN A 83 -13.75 4.37 6.08
C GLN A 83 -12.72 3.28 5.77
N ALA A 84 -11.75 3.56 4.88
CA ALA A 84 -10.68 2.60 4.57
C ALA A 84 -9.81 2.30 5.80
N ILE A 85 -9.44 3.32 6.57
CA ILE A 85 -8.68 3.16 7.82
C ILE A 85 -9.50 2.40 8.86
N GLU A 86 -10.78 2.71 9.02
CA GLU A 86 -11.65 2.01 9.96
C GLU A 86 -11.76 0.53 9.61
N ALA A 87 -11.92 0.20 8.32
CA ALA A 87 -11.94 -1.18 7.85
C ALA A 87 -10.61 -1.89 8.12
N LEU A 88 -9.46 -1.26 7.82
CA LEU A 88 -8.15 -1.82 8.15
C LEU A 88 -8.00 -2.07 9.64
N ASN A 89 -8.30 -1.08 10.47
CA ASN A 89 -8.16 -1.18 11.93
C ASN A 89 -9.02 -2.30 12.51
N THR A 90 -10.28 -2.42 12.06
CA THR A 90 -11.22 -3.38 12.66
C THR A 90 -11.03 -4.81 12.16
N ASN A 91 -10.50 -5.03 10.95
CA ASN A 91 -10.19 -6.37 10.44
C ASN A 91 -8.82 -6.87 10.88
N LEU A 92 -7.87 -5.96 11.14
CA LEU A 92 -6.46 -6.30 11.33
C LEU A 92 -5.95 -5.96 12.74
N ASP A 93 -6.82 -5.56 13.66
CA ASP A 93 -6.46 -5.13 15.02
C ASP A 93 -5.35 -4.06 15.02
N LEU A 94 -5.44 -3.07 14.11
CA LEU A 94 -4.47 -2.00 14.01
C LEU A 94 -5.01 -0.68 14.61
N LYS A 95 -4.10 0.24 14.91
CA LYS A 95 -4.40 1.60 15.42
C LYS A 95 -3.87 2.66 14.44
N ILE A 96 -4.19 2.50 13.16
CA ILE A 96 -3.82 3.45 12.12
C ILE A 96 -4.62 4.74 12.34
N THR A 97 -3.91 5.86 12.44
CA THR A 97 -4.52 7.19 12.57
C THR A 97 -4.04 8.15 11.50
N LYS A 98 -2.99 7.80 10.76
CA LYS A 98 -2.38 8.64 9.73
C LYS A 98 -2.51 7.99 8.36
N TYR A 99 -2.73 8.83 7.35
CA TYR A 99 -2.76 8.36 5.97
C TYR A 99 -2.16 9.38 5.00
N VAL A 100 -1.78 8.87 3.84
CA VAL A 100 -1.48 9.64 2.64
C VAL A 100 -2.20 8.98 1.47
N ALA A 101 -2.96 9.74 0.72
CA ALA A 101 -3.59 9.28 -0.51
C ALA A 101 -3.07 10.11 -1.69
N VAL A 102 -2.66 9.43 -2.74
CA VAL A 102 -2.08 10.03 -3.95
C VAL A 102 -2.83 9.54 -5.18
N ASP A 103 -2.96 10.39 -6.17
CA ASP A 103 -3.34 10.04 -7.54
C ASP A 103 -2.11 9.91 -8.45
N PHE A 104 -2.34 9.72 -9.77
CA PHE A 104 -1.24 9.62 -10.71
C PHE A 104 -0.45 10.90 -10.87
N ASN A 105 -1.10 12.06 -10.76
CA ASN A 105 -0.44 13.36 -10.84
C ASN A 105 0.55 13.55 -9.70
N ALA A 106 0.06 13.42 -8.47
CA ALA A 106 0.89 13.56 -7.28
C ALA A 106 2.09 12.59 -7.28
N LEU A 107 1.87 11.34 -7.72
CA LEU A 107 2.95 10.36 -7.82
C LEU A 107 3.98 10.74 -8.88
N VAL A 108 3.55 11.14 -10.09
CA VAL A 108 4.44 11.57 -11.17
C VAL A 108 5.24 12.78 -10.74
N GLU A 109 4.60 13.79 -10.17
CA GLU A 109 5.26 15.02 -9.71
C GLU A 109 6.27 14.76 -8.59
N THR A 110 5.89 13.95 -7.60
CA THR A 110 6.81 13.57 -6.53
C THR A 110 8.08 12.91 -7.07
N ILE A 111 7.92 11.95 -7.99
CA ILE A 111 9.06 11.24 -8.59
C ILE A 111 9.92 12.18 -9.43
N ASP A 112 9.34 13.08 -10.20
CA ASP A 112 10.09 14.04 -11.01
C ASP A 112 10.84 15.07 -10.12
N LEU A 113 10.23 15.54 -9.03
CA LEU A 113 10.85 16.47 -8.07
C LEU A 113 12.07 15.86 -7.36
N ILE A 114 12.04 14.57 -7.03
CA ILE A 114 13.23 13.90 -6.48
C ILE A 114 14.27 13.56 -7.55
N GLY A 115 14.00 13.90 -8.80
CA GLY A 115 14.91 13.66 -9.94
C GLY A 115 14.86 12.23 -10.47
N GLY A 116 13.69 11.59 -10.49
CA GLY A 116 13.47 10.23 -10.99
C GLY A 116 13.95 9.15 -10.03
N VAL A 117 13.73 7.89 -10.40
CA VAL A 117 14.10 6.69 -9.62
C VAL A 117 14.84 5.68 -10.47
N ASP A 118 15.73 4.90 -9.86
CA ASP A 118 16.47 3.83 -10.52
C ASP A 118 15.84 2.49 -10.16
N ILE A 119 15.37 1.74 -11.17
CA ILE A 119 14.69 0.44 -10.99
C ILE A 119 15.29 -0.58 -11.95
N ASP A 120 15.53 -1.79 -11.44
CA ASP A 120 15.94 -2.93 -12.28
C ASP A 120 14.72 -3.48 -13.00
N VAL A 121 14.70 -3.36 -14.33
CA VAL A 121 13.56 -3.72 -15.18
C VAL A 121 13.93 -4.75 -16.23
N THR A 122 13.04 -5.72 -16.39
CA THR A 122 13.15 -6.74 -17.43
C THR A 122 12.76 -6.20 -18.81
N PRO A 123 13.20 -6.85 -19.92
CA PRO A 123 12.77 -6.45 -21.27
C PRO A 123 11.25 -6.44 -21.46
N GLN A 124 10.52 -7.38 -20.81
CA GLN A 124 9.06 -7.44 -20.86
C GLN A 124 8.42 -6.25 -20.12
N GLU A 125 9.00 -5.84 -18.98
CA GLU A 125 8.54 -4.68 -18.25
C GLU A 125 8.80 -3.38 -19.00
N VAL A 126 9.94 -3.23 -19.66
CA VAL A 126 10.22 -2.07 -20.52
C VAL A 126 9.18 -1.94 -21.64
N ALA A 127 8.81 -3.04 -22.29
CA ALA A 127 7.75 -3.03 -23.28
C ALA A 127 6.41 -2.56 -22.69
N LYS A 128 6.07 -3.01 -21.47
CA LYS A 128 4.85 -2.61 -20.78
C LYS A 128 4.88 -1.17 -20.24
N ILE A 129 6.03 -0.71 -19.74
CA ILE A 129 6.22 0.69 -19.38
C ILE A 129 5.91 1.58 -20.60
N ASN A 130 6.50 1.29 -21.75
CA ASN A 130 6.27 2.06 -22.96
C ASN A 130 4.81 2.02 -23.45
N GLU A 131 4.11 0.88 -23.26
CA GLU A 131 2.68 0.73 -23.57
C GLU A 131 1.82 1.63 -22.65
N TYR A 132 2.10 1.64 -21.35
CA TYR A 132 1.28 2.33 -20.36
C TYR A 132 1.64 3.81 -20.16
N SER A 133 2.87 4.21 -20.48
CA SER A 133 3.34 5.59 -20.33
C SER A 133 2.51 6.58 -21.15
N GLY A 134 1.96 6.17 -22.29
CA GLY A 134 1.08 7.03 -23.10
C GLY A 134 -0.17 7.48 -22.35
N GLU A 135 -0.84 6.55 -21.67
CA GLU A 135 -2.03 6.87 -20.87
C GLU A 135 -1.67 7.74 -19.65
N VAL A 136 -0.59 7.40 -18.92
CA VAL A 136 -0.12 8.19 -17.78
C VAL A 136 0.21 9.62 -18.21
N ALA A 137 0.94 9.79 -19.30
CA ALA A 137 1.30 11.09 -19.83
C ALA A 137 0.07 11.92 -20.25
N GLN A 138 -0.93 11.26 -20.85
CA GLN A 138 -2.18 11.93 -21.23
C GLN A 138 -2.97 12.41 -19.99
N VAL A 139 -3.09 11.58 -18.95
CA VAL A 139 -3.83 11.92 -17.71
C VAL A 139 -3.11 13.03 -16.94
N THR A 140 -1.78 13.01 -16.90
CA THR A 140 -0.98 13.96 -16.11
C THR A 140 -0.54 15.21 -16.90
N GLY A 141 -0.80 15.25 -18.22
CA GLY A 141 -0.35 16.34 -19.07
C GLY A 141 1.18 16.40 -19.24
N LYS A 142 1.91 15.37 -18.81
CA LYS A 142 3.38 15.32 -18.88
C LYS A 142 3.86 14.73 -20.22
N LYS A 143 5.13 14.98 -20.54
CA LYS A 143 5.75 14.45 -21.77
C LYS A 143 6.00 12.95 -21.66
N ASN A 144 5.52 12.18 -22.65
CA ASN A 144 5.89 10.78 -22.78
C ASN A 144 7.28 10.63 -23.47
N THR A 145 8.12 9.78 -22.89
CA THR A 145 9.43 9.42 -23.45
C THR A 145 9.58 7.90 -23.44
N THR A 146 10.08 7.36 -24.55
CA THR A 146 10.29 5.92 -24.70
C THR A 146 11.52 5.48 -23.91
N LEU A 147 11.37 4.40 -23.16
CA LEU A 147 12.45 3.71 -22.45
C LEU A 147 13.11 2.69 -23.38
N SER A 148 14.42 2.53 -23.31
CA SER A 148 15.17 1.54 -24.07
C SER A 148 16.18 0.79 -23.21
N GLY A 149 16.49 -0.45 -23.58
CA GLY A 149 17.37 -1.32 -22.79
C GLY A 149 16.62 -2.13 -21.75
N SER A 150 17.36 -2.66 -20.77
CA SER A 150 16.87 -3.39 -19.59
C SER A 150 17.95 -3.41 -18.51
N GLY A 151 17.66 -3.93 -17.33
CA GLY A 151 18.52 -3.82 -16.15
C GLY A 151 18.18 -2.57 -15.36
N VAL A 152 19.12 -2.05 -14.59
CA VAL A 152 18.90 -0.83 -13.80
C VAL A 152 18.79 0.38 -14.72
N LEU A 153 17.58 0.90 -14.85
CA LEU A 153 17.27 2.07 -15.67
C LEU A 153 16.75 3.21 -14.81
N HIS A 154 17.07 4.44 -15.24
CA HIS A 154 16.56 5.65 -14.64
C HIS A 154 15.19 5.97 -15.23
N LEU A 155 14.16 5.99 -14.38
CA LEU A 155 12.76 6.21 -14.72
C LEU A 155 12.30 7.59 -14.24
N ASN A 156 11.68 8.37 -15.11
CA ASN A 156 10.96 9.57 -14.71
C ASN A 156 9.60 9.23 -14.08
N GLY A 157 8.86 10.23 -13.60
CA GLY A 157 7.57 10.03 -12.93
C GLY A 157 6.56 9.28 -13.78
N VAL A 158 6.45 9.61 -15.09
CA VAL A 158 5.53 8.93 -16.02
C VAL A 158 5.90 7.45 -16.17
N GLN A 159 7.18 7.14 -16.34
CA GLN A 159 7.68 5.77 -16.54
C GLN A 159 7.56 4.92 -15.26
N ALA A 160 7.91 5.48 -14.11
CA ALA A 160 7.79 4.78 -12.82
C ALA A 160 6.32 4.54 -12.43
N THR A 161 5.44 5.49 -12.70
CA THR A 161 3.99 5.29 -12.52
C THR A 161 3.44 4.24 -13.48
N ALA A 162 3.88 4.23 -14.75
CA ALA A 162 3.53 3.18 -15.70
C ALA A 162 4.02 1.80 -15.23
N TYR A 163 5.25 1.69 -14.69
CA TYR A 163 5.78 0.45 -14.11
C TYR A 163 4.92 -0.07 -12.95
N ALA A 164 4.51 0.81 -12.02
CA ALA A 164 3.65 0.45 -10.90
C ALA A 164 2.25 -0.04 -11.32
N ARG A 165 1.83 0.22 -12.56
CA ARG A 165 0.52 -0.17 -13.12
C ARG A 165 0.54 -1.47 -13.92
N ILE A 166 1.70 -2.08 -14.19
CA ILE A 166 1.81 -3.29 -15.00
C ILE A 166 1.01 -4.44 -14.38
N ARG A 167 0.05 -4.98 -15.14
CA ARG A 167 -0.80 -6.12 -14.75
C ARG A 167 -0.67 -7.33 -15.69
N LYS A 168 -0.43 -7.10 -16.99
CA LYS A 168 -0.46 -8.14 -18.04
C LYS A 168 0.88 -8.85 -18.20
N LEU A 169 1.49 -9.28 -17.09
CA LEU A 169 2.65 -10.15 -17.05
C LEU A 169 2.39 -11.29 -16.05
N ALA A 170 3.21 -12.34 -16.04
CA ALA A 170 3.05 -13.45 -15.11
C ALA A 170 2.95 -12.94 -13.65
N GLY A 171 1.99 -13.46 -12.87
CA GLY A 171 1.74 -13.08 -11.48
C GLY A 171 0.74 -11.95 -11.27
N ASP A 172 0.15 -11.37 -12.34
CA ASP A 172 -0.98 -10.40 -12.31
C ASP A 172 -0.94 -9.36 -11.17
N ASP A 173 -1.98 -9.33 -10.32
CA ASP A 173 -2.17 -8.33 -9.26
C ASP A 173 -1.13 -8.41 -8.14
N TYR A 174 -0.58 -9.59 -7.84
CA TYR A 174 0.48 -9.75 -6.83
C TYR A 174 1.78 -9.09 -7.28
N LYS A 175 2.19 -9.34 -8.51
CA LYS A 175 3.37 -8.68 -9.11
C LYS A 175 3.17 -7.19 -9.30
N ARG A 176 1.93 -6.72 -9.49
CA ARG A 176 1.64 -5.28 -9.49
C ARG A 176 1.92 -4.66 -8.14
N THR A 177 1.45 -5.27 -7.04
CA THR A 177 1.70 -4.74 -5.70
C THR A 177 3.19 -4.79 -5.32
N GLU A 178 3.92 -5.79 -5.77
CA GLU A 178 5.38 -5.84 -5.64
C GLU A 178 6.05 -4.67 -6.37
N ARG A 179 5.67 -4.39 -7.63
CA ARG A 179 6.18 -3.23 -8.39
C ARG A 179 5.86 -1.90 -7.72
N GLN A 180 4.69 -1.77 -7.11
CA GLN A 180 4.33 -0.58 -6.34
C GLN A 180 5.26 -0.39 -5.13
N ARG A 181 5.57 -1.47 -4.39
CA ARG A 181 6.55 -1.41 -3.30
C ARG A 181 7.94 -1.05 -3.82
N THR A 182 8.38 -1.64 -4.92
CA THR A 182 9.65 -1.32 -5.58
C THR A 182 9.78 0.17 -5.91
N VAL A 183 8.71 0.81 -6.40
CA VAL A 183 8.70 2.26 -6.65
C VAL A 183 8.87 3.04 -5.35
N ILE A 184 8.14 2.70 -4.29
CA ILE A 184 8.26 3.38 -2.99
C ILE A 184 9.68 3.21 -2.42
N GLU A 185 10.27 2.03 -2.48
CA GLU A 185 11.64 1.77 -2.03
C GLU A 185 12.67 2.58 -2.83
N ALA A 186 12.49 2.64 -4.15
CA ALA A 186 13.35 3.44 -5.01
C ALA A 186 13.22 4.94 -4.72
N MET A 187 12.00 5.44 -4.43
CA MET A 187 11.78 6.82 -3.98
C MET A 187 12.48 7.11 -2.64
N ILE A 188 12.32 6.25 -1.64
CA ILE A 188 12.99 6.38 -0.35
C ILE A 188 14.52 6.43 -0.55
N THR A 189 15.07 5.50 -1.33
CA THR A 189 16.50 5.44 -1.64
C THR A 189 16.98 6.71 -2.34
N LYS A 190 16.18 7.25 -3.25
CA LYS A 190 16.50 8.48 -3.97
C LYS A 190 16.49 9.69 -3.05
N VAL A 191 15.45 9.83 -2.21
CA VAL A 191 15.32 10.90 -1.21
C VAL A 191 16.51 10.89 -0.25
N GLN A 192 16.94 9.72 0.22
CA GLN A 192 18.10 9.56 1.09
C GLN A 192 19.40 10.07 0.46
N LYS A 193 19.53 9.99 -0.84
CA LYS A 193 20.70 10.49 -1.59
C LYS A 193 20.61 11.97 -1.95
N SER A 194 19.41 12.56 -1.93
CA SER A 194 19.17 13.91 -2.45
C SER A 194 19.40 15.04 -1.44
N GLY A 195 19.51 14.75 -0.16
CA GLY A 195 19.74 15.75 0.89
C GLY A 195 18.50 16.51 1.35
N VAL A 196 18.63 17.23 2.46
CA VAL A 196 17.52 17.86 3.19
C VAL A 196 16.79 18.96 2.37
N THR A 197 17.51 19.67 1.52
CA THR A 197 16.92 20.74 0.69
C THR A 197 15.87 20.17 -0.27
N THR A 198 16.19 19.07 -0.96
CA THR A 198 15.24 18.41 -1.87
C THR A 198 14.02 17.89 -1.12
N ILE A 199 14.22 17.34 0.08
CA ILE A 199 13.13 16.83 0.92
C ILE A 199 12.14 17.95 1.26
N ASN A 200 12.63 19.12 1.66
CA ASN A 200 11.78 20.26 1.98
C ASN A 200 11.02 20.76 0.74
N SER A 201 11.68 20.89 -0.41
CA SER A 201 11.00 21.27 -1.66
C SER A 201 9.89 20.29 -2.05
N VAL A 202 10.14 18.98 -1.92
CA VAL A 202 9.11 17.94 -2.21
C VAL A 202 7.92 18.10 -1.27
N VAL A 203 8.15 18.30 0.03
CA VAL A 203 7.04 18.49 0.99
C VAL A 203 6.25 19.76 0.64
N ASP A 204 6.92 20.85 0.34
CA ASP A 204 6.26 22.13 0.05
C ASP A 204 5.48 22.10 -1.28
N GLU A 205 6.00 21.42 -2.32
CA GLU A 205 5.39 21.40 -3.65
C GLU A 205 4.29 20.32 -3.79
N VAL A 206 4.43 19.17 -3.10
CA VAL A 206 3.49 18.03 -3.24
C VAL A 206 2.38 18.07 -2.21
N PHE A 207 2.54 18.84 -1.11
CA PHE A 207 1.59 18.80 0.00
C PHE A 207 0.15 19.14 -0.42
N ASP A 208 -0.03 20.07 -1.33
CA ASP A 208 -1.35 20.49 -1.81
C ASP A 208 -1.96 19.52 -2.85
N ASP A 209 -1.13 18.63 -3.40
CA ASP A 209 -1.52 17.64 -4.42
C ASP A 209 -1.85 16.27 -3.83
N ILE A 210 -1.79 16.11 -2.52
CA ILE A 210 -2.09 14.85 -1.82
C ILE A 210 -3.25 15.05 -0.85
N SER A 211 -3.96 13.97 -0.56
CA SER A 211 -4.91 13.96 0.57
C SER A 211 -4.26 13.30 1.78
N THR A 212 -4.19 14.04 2.88
CA THR A 212 -3.60 13.52 4.13
C THR A 212 -4.19 14.21 5.36
N ASN A 213 -4.15 13.54 6.49
CA ASN A 213 -4.41 14.15 7.81
C ASN A 213 -3.12 14.43 8.58
N ILE A 214 -1.97 14.23 7.95
CA ILE A 214 -0.66 14.61 8.50
C ILE A 214 -0.47 16.09 8.27
N THR A 215 -0.28 16.87 9.34
CA THR A 215 -0.04 18.31 9.19
C THR A 215 1.32 18.59 8.53
N PRO A 216 1.52 19.77 7.86
CA PRO A 216 2.82 20.13 7.29
C PRO A 216 3.97 20.01 8.29
N LYS A 217 3.76 20.42 9.54
CA LYS A 217 4.76 20.31 10.61
C LYS A 217 5.12 18.83 10.90
N GLN A 218 4.14 17.95 10.93
CA GLN A 218 4.38 16.52 11.13
C GLN A 218 5.07 15.90 9.90
N MET A 219 4.70 16.31 8.69
CA MET A 219 5.34 15.88 7.45
C MET A 219 6.83 16.26 7.44
N LEU A 220 7.15 17.51 7.77
CA LEU A 220 8.53 17.97 7.91
C LEU A 220 9.29 17.23 9.01
N SER A 221 8.63 16.88 10.13
CA SER A 221 9.22 16.07 11.17
C SER A 221 9.55 14.66 10.70
N LEU A 222 8.66 14.01 9.95
CA LEU A 222 8.93 12.71 9.32
C LEU A 222 10.07 12.84 8.29
N ALA A 223 9.99 13.86 7.45
CA ALA A 223 10.98 14.14 6.41
C ALA A 223 12.39 14.42 6.99
N SER A 224 12.48 15.09 8.15
CA SER A 224 13.78 15.34 8.81
C SER A 224 14.52 14.06 9.24
N HIS A 225 13.79 12.96 9.41
CA HIS A 225 14.35 11.63 9.70
C HIS A 225 14.53 10.76 8.45
N ALA A 226 14.23 11.29 7.24
CA ALA A 226 14.26 10.51 6.01
C ALA A 226 15.61 9.80 5.76
N LEU A 227 16.73 10.47 6.12
CA LEU A 227 18.07 9.90 6.01
C LEU A 227 18.37 8.78 7.02
N SER A 228 17.57 8.68 8.07
CA SER A 228 17.72 7.67 9.12
C SER A 228 16.85 6.44 8.90
N TYR A 229 15.83 6.53 8.07
CA TYR A 229 14.94 5.40 7.80
C TYR A 229 15.69 4.28 7.07
N LYS A 230 15.42 3.05 7.50
CA LYS A 230 16.01 1.83 6.91
C LYS A 230 14.86 0.94 6.45
N MET A 231 14.67 0.84 5.14
CA MET A 231 13.80 -0.18 4.58
C MET A 231 14.40 -1.54 4.87
N VAL A 232 13.72 -2.35 5.69
CA VAL A 232 14.25 -3.67 6.12
C VAL A 232 13.52 -4.82 5.48
N ASP A 233 12.23 -4.65 5.15
CA ASP A 233 11.44 -5.69 4.51
C ASP A 233 10.16 -5.16 3.86
N ASN A 234 9.60 -5.94 2.90
CA ASN A 234 8.30 -5.68 2.32
C ASN A 234 7.55 -6.98 2.01
N SER A 235 6.24 -6.98 2.18
CA SER A 235 5.39 -8.17 1.97
C SER A 235 4.01 -7.80 1.45
N GLY A 236 3.19 -8.81 1.18
CA GLY A 236 1.77 -8.69 0.85
C GLY A 236 0.88 -9.36 1.89
N PHE A 237 -0.31 -8.82 2.11
CA PHE A 237 -1.34 -9.37 2.99
C PHE A 237 -2.62 -9.67 2.16
N PRO A 238 -3.28 -10.81 2.37
CA PRO A 238 -2.97 -11.91 3.32
C PRO A 238 -1.70 -12.68 2.94
N PHE A 239 -1.02 -13.28 3.92
CA PHE A 239 0.15 -14.16 3.72
C PHE A 239 -0.31 -15.52 3.18
N GLU A 240 -1.29 -16.12 3.85
CA GLU A 240 -1.94 -17.36 3.42
C GLU A 240 -3.30 -17.02 2.78
N LEU A 241 -3.42 -17.30 1.48
CA LEU A 241 -4.58 -16.87 0.71
C LEU A 241 -4.97 -17.85 -0.41
N LYS A 242 -6.22 -17.68 -0.89
CA LYS A 242 -6.71 -18.29 -2.13
C LYS A 242 -7.67 -17.35 -2.85
N THR A 243 -7.71 -17.41 -4.15
CA THR A 243 -8.69 -16.63 -4.94
C THR A 243 -10.00 -17.42 -5.07
N LYS A 244 -11.13 -16.72 -4.92
CA LYS A 244 -12.47 -17.27 -5.12
C LYS A 244 -13.37 -16.26 -5.84
N ASN A 245 -14.14 -16.77 -6.81
CA ASN A 245 -15.20 -15.96 -7.42
C ASN A 245 -16.38 -15.84 -6.45
N MET A 246 -16.70 -14.64 -6.03
CA MET A 246 -17.75 -14.31 -5.06
C MET A 246 -19.01 -13.73 -5.76
N GLY A 247 -19.33 -14.24 -6.96
CA GLY A 247 -20.51 -13.85 -7.73
C GLY A 247 -20.44 -12.37 -8.15
N LYS A 248 -21.40 -11.55 -7.72
CA LYS A 248 -21.45 -10.12 -8.08
C LYS A 248 -20.22 -9.32 -7.63
N ARG A 249 -19.42 -9.83 -6.68
CA ARG A 249 -18.18 -9.20 -6.23
C ARG A 249 -16.97 -9.55 -7.11
N GLY A 250 -17.14 -10.50 -8.04
CA GLY A 250 -16.06 -11.01 -8.90
C GLY A 250 -15.04 -11.83 -8.11
N ASP A 251 -13.84 -11.94 -8.65
CA ASP A 251 -12.76 -12.69 -8.01
C ASP A 251 -12.20 -11.90 -6.84
N CYS A 252 -12.22 -12.52 -5.66
CA CYS A 252 -11.73 -11.98 -4.40
C CYS A 252 -10.52 -12.77 -3.91
N VAL A 253 -9.61 -12.09 -3.24
CA VAL A 253 -8.52 -12.68 -2.48
C VAL A 253 -9.05 -13.02 -1.09
N ILE A 254 -9.09 -14.29 -0.75
CA ILE A 254 -9.64 -14.78 0.52
C ILE A 254 -8.48 -15.12 1.45
N PRO A 255 -8.37 -14.48 2.63
CA PRO A 255 -7.43 -14.93 3.64
C PRO A 255 -7.83 -16.34 4.12
N LEU A 256 -6.87 -17.26 4.13
CA LEU A 256 -7.09 -18.60 4.67
C LEU A 256 -6.94 -18.50 6.19
N ASP A 257 -8.10 -18.35 6.87
CA ASP A 257 -8.20 -17.97 8.28
C ASP A 257 -7.62 -16.55 8.56
N LEU A 258 -8.51 -15.57 8.67
CA LEU A 258 -8.12 -14.19 8.94
C LEU A 258 -7.36 -14.07 10.26
N GLU A 259 -7.76 -14.83 11.29
CA GLU A 259 -7.14 -14.83 12.61
C GLU A 259 -5.64 -15.15 12.54
N THR A 260 -5.28 -16.25 11.86
CA THR A 260 -3.86 -16.62 11.68
C THR A 260 -3.09 -15.58 10.86
N ASN A 261 -3.69 -15.06 9.79
CA ASN A 261 -3.07 -14.01 8.97
C ASN A 261 -2.81 -12.71 9.76
N VAL A 262 -3.69 -12.36 10.71
CA VAL A 262 -3.52 -11.16 11.55
C VAL A 262 -2.44 -11.37 12.61
N ILE A 263 -2.33 -12.58 13.18
CA ILE A 263 -1.22 -12.93 14.08
C ILE A 263 0.12 -12.74 13.35
N GLU A 264 0.26 -13.31 12.15
CA GLU A 264 1.46 -13.17 11.34
C GLU A 264 1.72 -11.71 10.95
N LEU A 265 0.68 -10.90 10.69
CA LEU A 265 0.81 -9.48 10.40
C LEU A 265 1.39 -8.70 11.59
N HIS A 266 0.93 -8.98 12.81
CA HIS A 266 1.44 -8.34 14.02
C HIS A 266 2.89 -8.74 14.31
N GLU A 267 3.23 -10.01 14.16
CA GLU A 267 4.63 -10.47 14.24
C GLU A 267 5.50 -9.78 13.18
N TYR A 268 5.01 -9.73 11.94
CA TYR A 268 5.73 -9.09 10.85
C TYR A 268 5.94 -7.58 11.10
N LEU A 269 4.87 -6.83 11.40
CA LEU A 269 4.95 -5.37 11.53
C LEU A 269 5.68 -4.92 12.81
N PHE A 270 5.45 -5.62 13.92
CA PHE A 270 5.82 -5.14 15.27
C PHE A 270 6.81 -6.07 15.98
N GLY A 271 7.14 -7.22 15.40
CA GLY A 271 7.98 -8.23 16.07
C GLY A 271 7.32 -8.81 17.33
N SER A 272 6.00 -8.79 17.42
CA SER A 272 5.25 -9.30 18.58
C SER A 272 4.85 -10.76 18.34
N ASP A 273 5.41 -11.66 19.12
CA ASP A 273 5.06 -13.08 19.18
C ASP A 273 3.96 -13.38 20.24
N THR A 274 3.51 -12.37 20.97
CA THR A 274 2.54 -12.50 22.07
C THR A 274 1.16 -11.96 21.71
N TYR A 275 0.99 -11.38 20.52
CA TYR A 275 -0.29 -10.82 20.08
C TYR A 275 -1.38 -11.90 20.02
N THR A 276 -2.55 -11.59 20.56
CA THR A 276 -3.74 -12.43 20.50
C THR A 276 -4.89 -11.67 19.85
N PRO A 277 -5.51 -12.21 18.77
CA PRO A 277 -6.61 -11.57 18.08
C PRO A 277 -7.79 -11.27 18.98
N THR A 278 -8.39 -10.10 18.79
CA THR A 278 -9.62 -9.71 19.49
C THR A 278 -10.80 -10.58 19.04
N ASP A 279 -11.87 -10.60 19.83
CA ASP A 279 -13.10 -11.28 19.45
C ASP A 279 -13.68 -10.73 18.14
N SER A 280 -13.47 -9.45 17.86
CA SER A 280 -13.85 -8.81 16.61
C SER A 280 -13.16 -9.45 15.38
N VAL A 281 -11.86 -9.72 15.44
CA VAL A 281 -11.12 -10.40 14.37
C VAL A 281 -11.57 -11.86 14.24
N LYS A 282 -11.75 -12.56 15.37
CA LYS A 282 -12.24 -13.96 15.40
C LYS A 282 -13.62 -14.10 14.77
N GLU A 283 -14.54 -13.18 15.06
CA GLU A 283 -15.88 -13.17 14.47
C GLU A 283 -15.81 -12.93 12.96
N LYS A 284 -14.98 -11.97 12.50
CA LYS A 284 -14.79 -11.72 11.08
C LYS A 284 -14.15 -12.92 10.37
N SER A 285 -13.18 -13.58 11.01
CA SER A 285 -12.59 -14.81 10.48
C SER A 285 -13.65 -15.89 10.28
N LYS A 286 -14.50 -16.14 11.28
CA LYS A 286 -15.62 -17.09 11.17
C LYS A 286 -16.60 -16.72 10.05
N GLN A 287 -16.91 -15.42 9.88
CA GLN A 287 -17.80 -14.97 8.82
C GLN A 287 -17.18 -15.22 7.43
N ILE A 288 -15.88 -14.93 7.24
CA ILE A 288 -15.18 -15.20 5.98
C ILE A 288 -15.17 -16.70 5.67
N ILE A 289 -14.93 -17.55 6.66
CA ILE A 289 -14.99 -19.01 6.52
C ILE A 289 -16.40 -19.45 6.11
N ASN A 290 -17.45 -18.92 6.77
CA ASN A 290 -18.84 -19.24 6.44
C ASN A 290 -19.21 -18.84 5.00
N ASP A 291 -18.77 -17.65 4.55
CA ASP A 291 -19.06 -17.13 3.20
C ASP A 291 -18.29 -17.90 2.12
N THR A 292 -17.11 -18.37 2.42
CA THR A 292 -16.17 -18.90 1.43
C THR A 292 -15.98 -20.42 1.50
N GLY A 293 -16.14 -21.01 2.66
CA GLY A 293 -15.78 -22.40 2.93
C GLY A 293 -14.27 -22.66 2.97
N TYR A 294 -13.43 -21.62 2.94
CA TYR A 294 -11.98 -21.75 3.02
C TYR A 294 -11.51 -21.59 4.46
N THR A 295 -10.61 -22.46 4.88
CA THR A 295 -10.04 -22.54 6.23
C THR A 295 -8.51 -22.61 6.13
N LYS A 296 -7.81 -22.59 7.26
CA LYS A 296 -6.35 -22.78 7.31
C LYS A 296 -5.86 -24.11 6.74
N GLU A 297 -6.72 -25.13 6.66
CA GLU A 297 -6.40 -26.42 6.01
C GLU A 297 -6.55 -26.35 4.48
N THR A 298 -7.11 -25.28 3.94
CA THR A 298 -7.24 -25.09 2.51
C THR A 298 -5.87 -24.82 1.90
N GLU A 299 -5.50 -25.54 0.84
CA GLU A 299 -4.21 -25.34 0.17
C GLU A 299 -4.08 -23.89 -0.34
N ALA A 300 -3.09 -23.18 0.17
CA ALA A 300 -2.79 -21.80 -0.20
C ALA A 300 -2.27 -21.67 -1.64
N VAL A 301 -2.48 -20.52 -2.25
CA VAL A 301 -1.80 -20.15 -3.49
C VAL A 301 -0.38 -19.70 -3.13
N LYS A 302 0.63 -20.34 -3.72
CA LYS A 302 2.01 -19.87 -3.62
C LYS A 302 2.17 -18.63 -4.50
N ILE A 303 2.37 -17.49 -3.88
CA ILE A 303 2.76 -16.26 -4.57
C ILE A 303 4.26 -16.35 -4.83
N GLN A 304 4.62 -16.55 -6.11
CA GLN A 304 6.02 -16.61 -6.56
C GLN A 304 6.48 -15.24 -7.03
#